data_8c1b2d9fce6a40b0214e643f0e03cf3c
#
_entry.id   8c1b2d9fce6a40b0214e643f0e03cf3c
#
_cell.length_a   1.000
_cell.length_b   1.000
_cell.length_c   1.000
_cell.angle_alpha   90.00
_cell.angle_beta   90.00
_cell.angle_gamma   90.00
#
_symmetry.space_group_name_H-M   'P 1'
#
loop_
_entity.id
_entity.type
_entity.pdbx_description
1 polymer ?
#
loop_
_entity_poly.entity_id
_entity_poly.type
_entity_poly.pdbx_seq_one_letter_code
_entity_poly.pdbx_strand_id
1 'polypeptide(L)'
;KIKVADPGLFMVGVVSNDETKIPVYDAAKKRIIVNNLNDGGDKEYVGIVKTGDEFYVKLPEKIDKVIILTGVIKTEFTSMANQKSYYELGKGTITYHPFSVAKRSKVQFDITSIGKKHEKVGVYIEKNVNGTWKKVGYSTTVKPDKYDSTVLYGLEAGKYRLALKTPKDQIINVEYTRDKSKKKAAYKKSKAIHLKSDIDSIYTSTEKAARWYKVSVSSTKKRKAVTLSKDSVGGGFKFCVYQKGKRLKTVKVTKNDKVKTVKLPKKKGAYYVKVTKLTSKTTGAYYLGTYTY
;
A
#
# COMPACT_ATOMS: atom_id res chain seq x y z
N LYS A 1 15.46 18.73 30.09
CA LYS A 1 14.00 18.69 30.33
C LYS A 1 13.26 19.13 29.07
N ILE A 2 12.27 18.37 28.67
CA ILE A 2 11.39 18.65 27.54
C ILE A 2 9.96 18.72 28.07
N LYS A 3 9.26 19.81 27.82
CA LYS A 3 7.84 19.98 28.18
C LYS A 3 6.99 19.94 26.94
N VAL A 4 5.93 19.11 26.97
CA VAL A 4 5.02 18.92 25.84
C VAL A 4 4.01 20.08 25.80
N ALA A 5 3.96 20.78 24.68
CA ALA A 5 3.02 21.89 24.48
C ALA A 5 1.64 21.39 24.00
N ASP A 6 1.64 20.39 23.08
CA ASP A 6 0.42 19.87 22.44
C ASP A 6 0.24 18.39 22.69
N PRO A 7 -0.99 17.88 22.83
CA PRO A 7 -1.24 16.44 22.97
C PRO A 7 -1.07 15.74 21.62
N GLY A 8 -0.60 14.50 21.63
CA GLY A 8 -0.45 13.70 20.41
C GLY A 8 0.55 12.57 20.54
N LEU A 9 1.10 12.17 19.41
CA LEU A 9 2.19 11.22 19.34
C LEU A 9 3.52 11.97 19.45
N PHE A 10 4.18 11.83 20.59
CA PHE A 10 5.46 12.47 20.86
C PHE A 10 6.60 11.62 20.30
N MET A 11 7.50 12.26 19.58
CA MET A 11 8.73 11.66 19.08
C MET A 11 9.94 12.38 19.65
N VAL A 12 10.92 11.62 20.12
CA VAL A 12 12.23 12.12 20.50
C VAL A 12 13.27 11.36 19.70
N GLY A 13 13.95 12.04 18.80
CA GLY A 13 15.14 11.56 18.12
C GLY A 13 16.38 12.12 18.82
N VAL A 14 17.35 11.27 19.06
CA VAL A 14 18.65 11.69 19.59
C VAL A 14 19.73 11.24 18.63
N VAL A 15 20.39 12.21 18.01
CA VAL A 15 21.51 11.97 17.09
C VAL A 15 22.80 12.32 17.81
N SER A 16 23.72 11.37 17.94
CA SER A 16 25.05 11.59 18.49
C SER A 16 26.10 10.92 17.60
N ASN A 17 27.32 11.45 17.62
CA ASN A 17 28.46 10.89 16.89
C ASN A 17 28.91 9.53 17.46
N ASP A 18 28.47 9.18 18.68
CA ASP A 18 28.78 7.93 19.35
C ASP A 18 27.56 7.00 19.35
N GLU A 19 27.77 5.69 19.22
CA GLU A 19 26.72 4.65 19.34
C GLU A 19 26.10 4.58 20.75
N THR A 20 26.33 5.57 21.59
CA THR A 20 25.90 5.58 22.98
C THR A 20 24.39 5.70 23.10
N LYS A 21 23.78 4.76 23.80
CA LYS A 21 22.35 4.75 24.10
C LYS A 21 21.99 5.89 25.04
N ILE A 22 21.34 6.92 24.54
CA ILE A 22 20.86 8.05 25.33
C ILE A 22 19.48 7.71 25.92
N PRO A 23 19.37 7.54 27.24
CA PRO A 23 18.10 7.17 27.86
C PRO A 23 17.18 8.37 28.02
N VAL A 24 15.89 8.14 27.76
CA VAL A 24 14.80 9.09 27.99
C VAL A 24 14.00 8.62 29.21
N TYR A 25 13.60 9.56 30.06
CA TYR A 25 12.86 9.32 31.29
C TYR A 25 11.56 10.14 31.30
N ASP A 26 10.52 9.63 31.94
CA ASP A 26 9.30 10.39 32.25
C ASP A 26 9.48 11.30 33.47
N ALA A 27 8.42 12.04 33.83
CA ALA A 27 8.42 12.92 34.99
C ALA A 27 8.70 12.19 36.32
N ALA A 28 8.37 10.91 36.43
CA ALA A 28 8.66 10.07 37.58
C ALA A 28 10.08 9.49 37.55
N LYS A 29 10.94 9.94 36.61
CA LYS A 29 12.29 9.44 36.35
C LYS A 29 12.35 7.95 35.97
N LYS A 30 11.22 7.39 35.53
CA LYS A 30 11.16 6.04 34.99
C LYS A 30 11.67 6.03 33.56
N ARG A 31 12.64 5.15 33.28
CA ARG A 31 13.19 5.01 31.94
C ARG A 31 12.14 4.59 30.93
N ILE A 32 12.00 5.37 29.87
CA ILE A 32 11.15 5.08 28.76
C ILE A 32 11.93 4.27 27.73
N ILE A 33 11.31 3.23 27.17
CA ILE A 33 11.96 2.41 26.16
C ILE A 33 11.89 3.17 24.83
N VAL A 34 13.05 3.53 24.30
CA VAL A 34 13.19 4.10 22.96
C VAL A 34 13.13 2.96 21.94
N ASN A 35 12.20 3.02 21.02
CA ASN A 35 12.11 2.09 19.91
C ASN A 35 12.92 2.63 18.72
N ASN A 36 13.74 1.79 18.10
CA ASN A 36 14.37 2.15 16.84
C ASN A 36 13.30 2.16 15.75
N LEU A 37 13.08 3.28 15.08
CA LEU A 37 12.21 3.40 13.92
C LEU A 37 12.93 3.02 12.62
N ASN A 38 14.27 3.09 12.61
CA ASN A 38 15.08 2.73 11.45
C ASN A 38 16.24 1.81 11.86
N ASP A 39 16.64 0.90 10.99
CA ASP A 39 17.82 0.03 11.15
C ASP A 39 19.15 0.81 11.10
N GLY A 40 19.10 2.14 10.95
CA GLY A 40 20.26 3.04 10.76
C GLY A 40 20.85 3.68 12.02
N GLY A 41 20.52 3.21 13.21
CA GLY A 41 21.17 3.68 14.44
C GLY A 41 20.46 4.81 15.20
N ASP A 42 19.51 5.49 14.59
CA ASP A 42 18.73 6.55 15.26
C ASP A 42 17.73 5.93 16.24
N LYS A 43 17.81 6.35 17.47
CA LYS A 43 16.91 5.88 18.53
C LYS A 43 15.82 6.89 18.77
N GLU A 44 14.60 6.52 18.41
CA GLU A 44 13.45 7.37 18.59
C GLU A 44 12.51 6.81 19.66
N TYR A 45 12.08 7.66 20.56
CA TYR A 45 10.97 7.37 21.45
C TYR A 45 9.68 7.80 20.79
N VAL A 46 8.70 6.91 20.81
CA VAL A 46 7.37 7.22 20.35
C VAL A 46 6.37 6.84 21.43
N GLY A 47 5.60 7.80 21.89
CA GLY A 47 4.59 7.59 22.92
C GLY A 47 3.47 8.62 22.83
N ILE A 48 2.36 8.33 23.48
CA ILE A 48 1.23 9.25 23.58
C ILE A 48 1.48 10.19 24.71
N VAL A 49 1.30 11.47 24.46
CA VAL A 49 1.53 12.53 25.42
C VAL A 49 0.32 13.45 25.53
N LYS A 50 0.22 14.10 26.69
CA LYS A 50 -0.74 15.17 26.98
C LYS A 50 0.01 16.49 27.12
N THR A 51 -0.69 17.59 26.93
CA THR A 51 -0.14 18.91 27.24
C THR A 51 0.32 18.96 28.69
N GLY A 52 1.53 19.42 28.90
CA GLY A 52 2.16 19.51 30.22
C GLY A 52 3.00 18.30 30.62
N ASP A 53 2.94 17.18 29.89
CA ASP A 53 3.85 16.06 30.15
C ASP A 53 5.31 16.48 30.04
N GLU A 54 6.15 15.89 30.89
CA GLU A 54 7.57 16.23 30.97
C GLU A 54 8.44 15.02 30.74
N PHE A 55 9.50 15.21 29.97
CA PHE A 55 10.50 14.19 29.68
C PHE A 55 11.91 14.72 30.00
N TYR A 56 12.77 13.79 30.35
CA TYR A 56 14.16 14.07 30.67
C TYR A 56 15.06 13.20 29.81
N VAL A 57 16.04 13.82 29.15
CA VAL A 57 17.08 13.12 28.42
C VAL A 57 18.35 13.19 29.28
N LYS A 58 18.93 12.03 29.60
CA LYS A 58 20.20 11.96 30.33
C LYS A 58 21.31 11.87 29.30
N LEU A 59 22.12 12.94 29.24
CA LEU A 59 23.29 13.00 28.38
C LEU A 59 24.49 12.33 29.07
N PRO A 60 25.31 11.54 28.38
CA PRO A 60 26.57 11.04 28.88
C PRO A 60 27.59 12.19 29.14
N GLU A 61 28.47 11.97 30.08
CA GLU A 61 29.46 13.00 30.51
C GLU A 61 30.49 13.39 29.42
N LYS A 62 30.66 12.56 28.38
CA LYS A 62 31.70 12.71 27.33
C LYS A 62 31.15 12.79 25.92
N ILE A 63 30.04 13.48 25.71
CA ILE A 63 29.49 13.68 24.36
C ILE A 63 29.85 15.07 23.85
N ASP A 64 30.53 15.15 22.70
CA ASP A 64 30.92 16.41 22.07
C ASP A 64 29.75 17.11 21.36
N LYS A 65 28.87 16.37 20.74
CA LYS A 65 27.68 16.93 20.08
C LYS A 65 26.48 15.99 20.17
N VAL A 66 25.33 16.52 20.59
CA VAL A 66 24.04 15.85 20.62
C VAL A 66 23.02 16.75 19.98
N ILE A 67 22.28 16.19 19.00
CA ILE A 67 21.10 16.83 18.45
C ILE A 67 19.88 16.09 19.01
N ILE A 68 19.04 16.82 19.74
CA ILE A 68 17.78 16.29 20.26
C ILE A 68 16.66 16.85 19.38
N LEU A 69 16.03 15.99 18.61
CA LEU A 69 14.87 16.33 17.81
C LEU A 69 13.62 15.94 18.60
N THR A 70 12.73 16.89 18.81
CA THR A 70 11.44 16.61 19.46
C THR A 70 10.31 17.10 18.59
N GLY A 71 9.22 16.35 18.57
CA GLY A 71 8.02 16.74 17.84
C GLY A 71 6.79 16.04 18.37
N VAL A 72 5.65 16.69 18.21
CA VAL A 72 4.34 16.09 18.45
C VAL A 72 3.65 15.95 17.10
N ILE A 73 3.31 14.72 16.76
CA ILE A 73 2.55 14.41 15.54
C ILE A 73 1.08 14.30 15.89
N LYS A 74 0.27 15.05 15.19
CA LYS A 74 -1.19 14.93 15.31
C LYS A 74 -1.64 13.55 14.82
N THR A 75 -2.39 12.85 15.62
CA THR A 75 -3.00 11.55 15.29
C THR A 75 -4.41 11.67 14.72
N GLU A 76 -4.95 12.89 14.67
CA GLU A 76 -6.23 13.19 14.06
C GLU A 76 -6.05 14.08 12.84
N PHE A 77 -6.66 13.69 11.73
CA PHE A 77 -6.57 14.43 10.47
C PHE A 77 -7.91 14.40 9.73
N THR A 78 -8.24 15.50 9.10
CA THR A 78 -9.55 15.71 8.45
C THR A 78 -9.62 15.08 7.06
N SER A 79 -8.49 14.97 6.36
CA SER A 79 -8.41 14.32 5.05
C SER A 79 -6.98 13.89 4.72
N MET A 80 -6.85 12.83 3.92
CA MET A 80 -5.56 12.35 3.44
C MET A 80 -5.18 13.01 2.11
N ALA A 81 -3.95 13.53 2.04
CA ALA A 81 -3.34 14.09 0.84
C ALA A 81 -2.32 13.12 0.22
N ASN A 82 -2.16 13.18 -1.11
CA ASN A 82 -1.24 12.32 -1.84
C ASN A 82 0.21 12.50 -1.39
N GLN A 83 0.96 11.41 -1.26
CA GLN A 83 2.36 11.37 -0.83
C GLN A 83 2.58 11.94 0.58
N LYS A 84 1.64 11.67 1.47
CA LYS A 84 1.73 12.06 2.88
C LYS A 84 1.58 10.83 3.77
N SER A 85 2.29 10.88 4.88
CA SER A 85 2.21 9.91 5.97
C SER A 85 1.31 10.43 7.09
N TYR A 86 0.55 9.53 7.68
CA TYR A 86 -0.40 9.78 8.74
C TYR A 86 -0.20 8.77 9.85
N TYR A 87 -0.30 9.24 11.08
CA TYR A 87 -0.16 8.38 12.24
C TYR A 87 -1.51 8.20 12.91
N GLU A 88 -1.82 6.98 13.28
CA GLU A 88 -3.05 6.65 14.02
C GLU A 88 -2.71 5.92 15.30
N LEU A 89 -3.35 6.33 16.38
CA LEU A 89 -3.45 5.54 17.59
C LEU A 89 -4.72 4.69 17.55
N GLY A 90 -4.55 3.39 17.61
CA GLY A 90 -5.65 2.44 17.62
C GLY A 90 -6.55 2.62 18.81
N LYS A 91 -7.85 2.75 18.54
CA LYS A 91 -8.93 2.88 19.55
C LYS A 91 -9.63 1.54 19.83
N GLY A 92 -9.23 0.45 19.12
CA GLY A 92 -9.93 -0.84 19.16
C GLY A 92 -11.23 -0.87 18.35
N THR A 93 -11.68 0.29 17.84
CA THR A 93 -12.86 0.47 17.00
C THR A 93 -12.45 0.87 15.57
N ILE A 94 -13.42 1.01 14.69
CA ILE A 94 -13.14 1.44 13.31
C ILE A 94 -13.00 2.97 13.29
N THR A 95 -11.92 3.45 12.69
CA THR A 95 -11.65 4.85 12.38
C THR A 95 -11.80 5.10 10.89
N TYR A 96 -12.16 6.32 10.50
CA TYR A 96 -12.42 6.68 9.10
C TYR A 96 -11.59 7.89 8.69
N HIS A 97 -10.85 7.76 7.59
CA HIS A 97 -9.94 8.76 7.08
C HIS A 97 -10.33 9.18 5.66
N PRO A 98 -10.96 10.35 5.49
CA PRO A 98 -11.45 10.83 4.19
C PRO A 98 -10.30 11.12 3.22
N PHE A 99 -10.54 10.85 1.93
CA PHE A 99 -9.68 11.27 0.82
C PHE A 99 -10.48 11.44 -0.46
N SER A 100 -9.89 12.10 -1.46
CA SER A 100 -10.54 12.34 -2.74
C SER A 100 -9.68 11.86 -3.90
N VAL A 101 -10.34 11.31 -4.90
CA VAL A 101 -9.74 10.87 -6.15
C VAL A 101 -10.33 11.69 -7.29
N ALA A 102 -9.55 12.59 -7.90
CA ALA A 102 -10.04 13.47 -8.95
C ALA A 102 -10.23 12.77 -10.30
N LYS A 103 -9.41 11.74 -10.59
CA LYS A 103 -9.46 10.94 -11.83
C LYS A 103 -9.19 9.49 -11.47
N ARG A 104 -9.55 8.56 -12.37
CA ARG A 104 -9.24 7.14 -12.24
C ARG A 104 -7.77 6.94 -11.86
N SER A 105 -7.51 6.27 -10.74
CA SER A 105 -6.19 6.16 -10.13
C SER A 105 -5.94 4.80 -9.51
N LYS A 106 -4.67 4.44 -9.42
CA LYS A 106 -4.13 3.46 -8.49
C LYS A 106 -3.97 4.16 -7.14
N VAL A 107 -4.58 3.63 -6.11
CA VAL A 107 -4.53 4.14 -4.75
C VAL A 107 -3.90 3.08 -3.88
N GLN A 108 -2.87 3.46 -3.14
CA GLN A 108 -2.09 2.58 -2.28
C GLN A 108 -2.01 3.17 -0.88
N PHE A 109 -2.11 2.29 0.09
CA PHE A 109 -1.85 2.57 1.50
C PHE A 109 -0.79 1.60 1.97
N ASP A 110 0.35 2.13 2.41
CA ASP A 110 1.40 1.37 3.06
C ASP A 110 1.22 1.55 4.56
N ILE A 111 1.06 0.43 5.28
CA ILE A 111 0.68 0.44 6.70
C ILE A 111 1.79 -0.23 7.49
N THR A 112 2.47 0.55 8.33
CA THR A 112 3.59 0.10 9.17
C THR A 112 3.22 0.27 10.63
N SER A 113 3.55 -0.71 11.47
CA SER A 113 3.41 -0.60 12.92
C SER A 113 4.61 0.09 13.53
N ILE A 114 4.31 0.93 14.51
CA ILE A 114 5.33 1.62 15.30
C ILE A 114 5.28 1.07 16.73
N GLY A 115 6.47 0.81 17.28
CA GLY A 115 6.61 0.28 18.64
C GLY A 115 6.52 -1.25 18.70
N LYS A 116 6.07 -1.78 19.84
CA LYS A 116 6.15 -3.23 20.13
C LYS A 116 4.92 -4.02 19.69
N LYS A 117 3.79 -3.35 19.43
CA LYS A 117 2.55 -4.02 19.03
C LYS A 117 2.49 -4.12 17.51
N HIS A 118 2.36 -5.33 16.99
CA HIS A 118 2.28 -5.64 15.56
C HIS A 118 1.06 -6.52 15.26
N GLU A 119 -0.06 -6.21 15.89
CA GLU A 119 -1.30 -6.95 15.71
C GLU A 119 -1.94 -6.64 14.34
N LYS A 120 -2.82 -7.51 13.90
CA LYS A 120 -3.51 -7.39 12.62
C LYS A 120 -4.42 -6.16 12.58
N VAL A 121 -4.31 -5.37 11.51
CA VAL A 121 -5.16 -4.22 11.22
C VAL A 121 -6.16 -4.58 10.13
N GLY A 122 -7.44 -4.38 10.39
CA GLY A 122 -8.49 -4.54 9.39
C GLY A 122 -8.55 -3.30 8.49
N VAL A 123 -8.63 -3.51 7.16
CA VAL A 123 -8.57 -2.42 6.16
C VAL A 123 -9.66 -2.59 5.11
N TYR A 124 -10.40 -1.53 4.84
CA TYR A 124 -11.28 -1.43 3.68
C TYR A 124 -11.51 0.04 3.31
N ILE A 125 -12.09 0.27 2.15
CA ILE A 125 -12.48 1.61 1.71
C ILE A 125 -13.98 1.69 1.43
N GLU A 126 -14.52 2.89 1.57
CA GLU A 126 -15.88 3.22 1.19
C GLU A 126 -15.90 4.42 0.26
N LYS A 127 -16.85 4.45 -0.64
CA LYS A 127 -17.15 5.57 -1.55
C LYS A 127 -18.42 6.28 -1.10
N ASN A 128 -18.40 7.59 -1.09
CA ASN A 128 -19.61 8.37 -0.93
C ASN A 128 -20.41 8.32 -2.24
N VAL A 129 -21.63 7.82 -2.15
CA VAL A 129 -22.58 7.77 -3.26
C VAL A 129 -23.85 8.48 -2.78
N ASN A 130 -24.06 9.70 -3.24
CA ASN A 130 -25.21 10.55 -2.87
C ASN A 130 -25.41 10.66 -1.35
N GLY A 131 -24.35 10.98 -0.62
CA GLY A 131 -24.38 11.11 0.84
C GLY A 131 -24.19 9.80 1.63
N THR A 132 -24.38 8.65 0.99
CA THR A 132 -24.27 7.33 1.63
C THR A 132 -22.90 6.69 1.38
N TRP A 133 -22.27 6.18 2.44
CA TRP A 133 -21.00 5.46 2.33
C TRP A 133 -21.22 4.02 1.97
N LYS A 134 -20.66 3.58 0.84
CA LYS A 134 -20.76 2.21 0.33
C LYS A 134 -19.38 1.58 0.17
N LYS A 135 -19.21 0.39 0.70
CA LYS A 135 -17.94 -0.36 0.61
C LYS A 135 -17.55 -0.63 -0.84
N VAL A 136 -16.27 -0.42 -1.16
CA VAL A 136 -15.68 -0.64 -2.48
C VAL A 136 -14.67 -1.79 -2.41
N GLY A 137 -14.86 -2.79 -3.24
CA GLY A 137 -13.96 -3.93 -3.30
C GLY A 137 -14.10 -4.89 -2.12
N TYR A 138 -12.97 -5.44 -1.73
CA TYR A 138 -12.86 -6.36 -0.60
C TYR A 138 -12.27 -5.65 0.63
N SER A 139 -12.66 -6.12 1.81
CA SER A 139 -11.89 -5.88 3.02
C SER A 139 -10.68 -6.78 3.04
N THR A 140 -9.63 -6.36 3.69
CA THR A 140 -8.46 -7.18 3.98
C THR A 140 -8.02 -6.98 5.41
N THR A 141 -7.12 -7.85 5.84
CA THR A 141 -6.41 -7.69 7.09
C THR A 141 -4.92 -7.71 6.77
N VAL A 142 -4.21 -6.71 7.23
CA VAL A 142 -2.77 -6.61 7.12
C VAL A 142 -2.14 -6.91 8.47
N LYS A 143 -0.92 -7.43 8.46
CA LYS A 143 -0.08 -7.57 9.65
C LYS A 143 1.09 -6.60 9.46
N PRO A 144 0.98 -5.37 9.97
CA PRO A 144 2.02 -4.37 9.86
C PRO A 144 3.14 -4.75 10.86
N ASP A 145 4.14 -5.46 10.37
CA ASP A 145 5.37 -5.74 11.10
C ASP A 145 6.43 -4.66 10.80
N LYS A 146 7.72 -4.98 10.93
CA LYS A 146 8.80 -4.06 10.56
C LYS A 146 8.77 -3.59 9.12
N TYR A 147 8.08 -4.36 8.24
CA TYR A 147 7.94 -4.08 6.82
C TYR A 147 6.52 -3.61 6.53
N ASP A 148 6.40 -2.74 5.55
CA ASP A 148 5.13 -2.19 5.12
C ASP A 148 4.17 -3.27 4.65
N SER A 149 2.91 -3.16 5.07
CA SER A 149 1.83 -3.95 4.52
C SER A 149 1.05 -3.11 3.52
N THR A 150 1.29 -3.33 2.26
CA THR A 150 0.69 -2.57 1.16
C THR A 150 -0.73 -3.05 0.84
N VAL A 151 -1.65 -2.11 0.78
CA VAL A 151 -3.04 -2.31 0.37
C VAL A 151 -3.34 -1.45 -0.85
N LEU A 152 -3.74 -2.07 -1.97
CA LEU A 152 -3.87 -1.39 -3.24
C LEU A 152 -5.27 -1.52 -3.85
N TYR A 153 -5.83 -0.40 -4.28
CA TYR A 153 -7.13 -0.28 -4.95
C TYR A 153 -7.03 0.44 -6.29
N GLY A 154 -7.83 0.03 -7.24
CA GLY A 154 -8.13 0.82 -8.45
C GLY A 154 -9.44 1.58 -8.23
N LEU A 155 -9.41 2.91 -8.28
CA LEU A 155 -10.57 3.75 -7.99
C LEU A 155 -10.92 4.68 -9.14
N GLU A 156 -12.22 4.92 -9.32
CA GLU A 156 -12.76 6.01 -10.14
C GLU A 156 -12.68 7.34 -9.40
N ALA A 157 -12.96 8.45 -10.08
CA ALA A 157 -13.15 9.74 -9.43
C ALA A 157 -14.26 9.68 -8.38
N GLY A 158 -14.04 10.36 -7.26
CA GLY A 158 -15.03 10.43 -6.18
C GLY A 158 -14.44 10.78 -4.81
N LYS A 159 -15.33 10.89 -3.84
CA LYS A 159 -14.99 11.05 -2.41
C LYS A 159 -15.00 9.67 -1.76
N TYR A 160 -13.95 9.38 -1.02
CA TYR A 160 -13.72 8.09 -0.36
C TYR A 160 -13.31 8.28 1.09
N ARG A 161 -13.36 7.19 1.85
CA ARG A 161 -12.71 7.11 3.15
C ARG A 161 -12.04 5.76 3.33
N LEU A 162 -10.85 5.77 3.89
CA LEU A 162 -10.16 4.58 4.40
C LEU A 162 -10.76 4.26 5.76
N ALA A 163 -11.12 3.01 5.96
CA ALA A 163 -11.58 2.48 7.23
C ALA A 163 -10.51 1.55 7.79
N LEU A 164 -10.04 1.85 8.99
CA LEU A 164 -9.04 1.07 9.73
C LEU A 164 -9.65 0.55 11.02
N LYS A 165 -9.47 -0.74 11.27
CA LYS A 165 -9.74 -1.36 12.56
C LYS A 165 -8.41 -1.68 13.20
N THR A 166 -7.82 -0.69 13.85
CA THR A 166 -6.53 -0.81 14.54
C THR A 166 -6.77 -1.25 15.98
N PRO A 167 -6.07 -2.27 16.48
CA PRO A 167 -6.13 -2.69 17.88
C PRO A 167 -5.86 -1.53 18.84
N LYS A 168 -6.47 -1.60 20.03
CA LYS A 168 -6.31 -0.56 21.04
C LYS A 168 -4.82 -0.38 21.41
N ASP A 169 -4.39 0.86 21.52
CA ASP A 169 -3.03 1.29 21.88
C ASP A 169 -1.93 0.82 20.90
N GLN A 170 -2.28 0.35 19.72
CA GLN A 170 -1.33 0.12 18.64
C GLN A 170 -1.16 1.41 17.83
N ILE A 171 0.08 1.80 17.58
CA ILE A 171 0.40 2.93 16.73
C ILE A 171 0.74 2.42 15.34
N ILE A 172 0.12 2.99 14.32
CA ILE A 172 0.43 2.72 12.93
C ILE A 172 0.78 4.00 12.18
N ASN A 173 1.67 3.86 11.20
CA ASN A 173 1.88 4.84 10.14
C ASN A 173 1.12 4.37 8.91
N VAL A 174 0.43 5.28 8.24
CA VAL A 174 -0.26 5.04 6.98
C VAL A 174 0.27 6.02 5.95
N GLU A 175 1.05 5.56 5.02
CA GLU A 175 1.44 6.35 3.86
C GLU A 175 0.39 6.20 2.76
N TYR A 176 -0.13 7.32 2.26
CA TYR A 176 -1.10 7.35 1.19
C TYR A 176 -0.47 7.84 -0.10
N THR A 177 -0.53 7.01 -1.14
CA THR A 177 -0.09 7.37 -2.48
C THR A 177 -1.20 7.15 -3.51
N ARG A 178 -1.20 8.02 -4.53
CA ARG A 178 -2.18 7.98 -5.61
C ARG A 178 -1.53 8.31 -6.94
N ASP A 179 -1.57 7.36 -7.86
CA ASP A 179 -1.09 7.51 -9.23
C ASP A 179 -2.23 7.52 -10.22
N LYS A 180 -2.25 8.51 -11.10
CA LYS A 180 -3.21 8.56 -12.21
C LYS A 180 -2.94 7.38 -13.16
N SER A 181 -3.99 6.69 -13.59
CA SER A 181 -3.84 5.67 -14.62
C SER A 181 -3.51 6.31 -15.97
N LYS A 182 -2.28 6.12 -16.45
CA LYS A 182 -1.74 6.77 -17.67
C LYS A 182 -2.15 6.05 -18.96
N LYS A 183 -2.61 4.80 -18.94
CA LYS A 183 -2.82 3.99 -20.16
C LYS A 183 -4.30 3.78 -20.44
N LYS A 184 -4.69 4.06 -21.71
CA LYS A 184 -6.01 3.67 -22.23
C LYS A 184 -6.08 2.13 -22.31
N ALA A 185 -7.18 1.56 -21.85
CA ALA A 185 -7.44 0.15 -21.99
C ALA A 185 -8.03 -0.16 -23.39
N ALA A 186 -7.64 -1.29 -23.99
CA ALA A 186 -8.26 -1.78 -25.21
C ALA A 186 -9.39 -2.75 -24.85
N TYR A 187 -10.62 -2.33 -25.10
CA TYR A 187 -11.81 -3.13 -24.77
C TYR A 187 -12.26 -4.05 -25.92
N LYS A 188 -11.72 -3.86 -27.12
CA LYS A 188 -11.99 -4.69 -28.31
C LYS A 188 -10.71 -5.38 -28.77
N LYS A 189 -10.82 -6.63 -29.22
CA LYS A 189 -9.70 -7.44 -29.72
C LYS A 189 -9.00 -6.77 -30.92
N SER A 190 -9.77 -6.12 -31.81
CA SER A 190 -9.24 -5.39 -32.97
C SER A 190 -8.34 -4.20 -32.58
N LYS A 191 -8.54 -3.64 -31.37
CA LYS A 191 -7.76 -2.53 -30.82
C LYS A 191 -6.78 -2.99 -29.72
N ALA A 192 -6.42 -4.29 -29.67
CA ALA A 192 -5.56 -4.86 -28.65
C ALA A 192 -4.22 -4.14 -28.55
N ILE A 193 -3.81 -3.79 -27.34
CA ILE A 193 -2.53 -3.13 -27.07
C ILE A 193 -1.40 -4.12 -27.32
N HIS A 194 -0.43 -3.74 -28.14
CA HIS A 194 0.73 -4.58 -28.39
C HIS A 194 1.66 -4.57 -27.17
N LEU A 195 1.92 -5.75 -26.59
CA LEU A 195 2.85 -5.93 -25.48
C LEU A 195 4.29 -5.95 -26.00
N LYS A 196 4.92 -4.77 -26.04
CA LYS A 196 6.34 -4.60 -26.33
C LYS A 196 7.19 -4.60 -25.05
N SER A 197 6.59 -4.17 -23.96
CA SER A 197 7.13 -4.13 -22.61
C SER A 197 6.01 -4.50 -21.63
N ASP A 198 6.35 -4.60 -20.35
CA ASP A 198 5.38 -4.81 -19.30
C ASP A 198 4.39 -3.65 -19.22
N ILE A 199 3.14 -3.99 -18.94
CA ILE A 199 2.04 -3.04 -18.81
C ILE A 199 1.49 -3.13 -17.40
N ASP A 200 1.56 -2.02 -16.67
CA ASP A 200 0.79 -1.79 -15.45
C ASP A 200 -0.61 -1.30 -15.83
N SER A 201 -1.62 -1.89 -15.25
CA SER A 201 -3.01 -1.55 -15.54
C SER A 201 -3.90 -1.79 -14.33
N ILE A 202 -4.86 -0.88 -14.12
CA ILE A 202 -5.79 -0.97 -13.00
C ILE A 202 -7.19 -1.35 -13.45
N TYR A 203 -7.88 -2.12 -12.65
CA TYR A 203 -9.34 -2.29 -12.69
C TYR A 203 -9.99 -1.61 -11.50
N THR A 204 -11.05 -0.88 -11.77
CA THR A 204 -11.91 -0.34 -10.71
C THR A 204 -13.05 -1.32 -10.39
N SER A 205 -13.73 -1.13 -9.26
CA SER A 205 -14.84 -1.99 -8.88
C SER A 205 -16.01 -1.93 -9.87
N THR A 206 -16.25 -0.77 -10.50
CA THR A 206 -17.33 -0.54 -11.44
C THR A 206 -17.06 -1.07 -12.84
N GLU A 207 -15.79 -1.24 -13.20
CA GLU A 207 -15.40 -1.66 -14.55
C GLU A 207 -15.67 -3.15 -14.77
N LYS A 208 -16.43 -3.47 -15.84
CA LYS A 208 -16.79 -4.84 -16.20
C LYS A 208 -16.11 -5.33 -17.49
N ALA A 209 -15.67 -4.42 -18.34
CA ALA A 209 -15.18 -4.75 -19.68
C ALA A 209 -13.85 -5.52 -19.64
N ALA A 210 -13.71 -6.50 -20.52
CA ALA A 210 -12.45 -7.20 -20.74
C ALA A 210 -11.41 -6.28 -21.41
N ARG A 211 -10.13 -6.54 -21.17
CA ARG A 211 -9.03 -5.84 -21.82
C ARG A 211 -8.25 -6.77 -22.71
N TRP A 212 -7.84 -6.27 -23.86
CA TRP A 212 -7.19 -7.05 -24.90
C TRP A 212 -5.78 -6.56 -25.17
N TYR A 213 -4.89 -7.52 -25.28
CA TYR A 213 -3.47 -7.33 -25.58
C TYR A 213 -3.06 -8.25 -26.73
N LYS A 214 -2.03 -7.84 -27.49
CA LYS A 214 -1.45 -8.61 -28.58
C LYS A 214 0.00 -8.91 -28.30
N VAL A 215 0.41 -10.14 -28.50
CA VAL A 215 1.81 -10.60 -28.42
C VAL A 215 2.19 -11.16 -29.76
N SER A 216 3.28 -10.69 -30.35
CA SER A 216 3.83 -11.21 -31.59
C SER A 216 4.94 -12.18 -31.33
N VAL A 217 4.86 -13.38 -31.94
CA VAL A 217 5.93 -14.37 -31.96
C VAL A 217 6.50 -14.41 -33.38
N SER A 218 7.68 -13.82 -33.56
CA SER A 218 8.35 -13.73 -34.88
C SER A 218 9.29 -14.91 -35.15
N SER A 219 9.80 -15.54 -34.10
CA SER A 219 10.75 -16.65 -34.19
C SER A 219 10.30 -17.85 -33.36
N THR A 220 10.61 -19.05 -33.84
CA THR A 220 10.41 -20.31 -33.11
C THR A 220 11.66 -20.81 -32.40
N LYS A 221 12.82 -20.13 -32.61
CA LYS A 221 14.09 -20.50 -31.95
C LYS A 221 14.00 -20.37 -30.43
N LYS A 222 13.38 -19.30 -29.95
CA LYS A 222 13.14 -19.04 -28.53
C LYS A 222 11.64 -19.09 -28.21
N ARG A 223 11.30 -19.56 -27.02
CA ARG A 223 9.91 -19.56 -26.54
C ARG A 223 9.55 -18.23 -25.92
N LYS A 224 8.32 -17.79 -26.14
CA LYS A 224 7.72 -16.68 -25.40
C LYS A 224 6.72 -17.17 -24.36
N ALA A 225 6.63 -16.44 -23.28
CA ALA A 225 5.60 -16.63 -22.25
C ALA A 225 4.88 -15.31 -21.95
N VAL A 226 3.65 -15.41 -21.49
CA VAL A 226 2.86 -14.28 -20.97
C VAL A 226 2.71 -14.48 -19.48
N THR A 227 3.05 -13.46 -18.72
CA THR A 227 2.96 -13.45 -17.27
C THR A 227 1.99 -12.39 -16.81
N LEU A 228 1.09 -12.73 -15.89
CA LEU A 228 0.25 -11.79 -15.19
C LEU A 228 0.55 -11.90 -13.70
N SER A 229 0.99 -10.80 -13.11
CA SER A 229 1.04 -10.60 -11.67
C SER A 229 -0.06 -9.66 -11.23
N LYS A 230 -0.53 -9.81 -10.00
CA LYS A 230 -1.55 -8.94 -9.43
C LYS A 230 -1.04 -8.21 -8.21
N ASP A 231 -1.58 -7.02 -8.06
CA ASP A 231 -1.45 -6.20 -6.87
C ASP A 231 -2.84 -5.64 -6.56
N SER A 232 -3.56 -6.31 -5.67
CA SER A 232 -4.96 -5.97 -5.37
C SER A 232 -5.39 -6.54 -4.03
N VAL A 233 -6.28 -5.81 -3.37
CA VAL A 233 -6.94 -6.25 -2.14
C VAL A 233 -8.02 -7.27 -2.48
N GLY A 234 -7.72 -8.52 -2.23
CA GLY A 234 -8.65 -9.61 -2.49
C GLY A 234 -9.08 -9.74 -3.96
N GLY A 235 -9.90 -10.73 -4.26
CA GLY A 235 -10.31 -11.03 -5.63
C GLY A 235 -9.15 -11.53 -6.49
N GLY A 236 -9.17 -11.20 -7.76
CA GLY A 236 -8.15 -11.63 -8.72
C GLY A 236 -8.54 -11.37 -10.15
N PHE A 237 -7.70 -11.89 -11.06
CA PHE A 237 -7.86 -11.73 -12.48
C PHE A 237 -7.85 -13.06 -13.20
N LYS A 238 -8.52 -13.11 -14.34
CA LYS A 238 -8.47 -14.21 -15.28
C LYS A 238 -7.87 -13.70 -16.58
N PHE A 239 -6.88 -14.41 -17.11
CA PHE A 239 -6.42 -14.15 -18.46
C PHE A 239 -6.55 -15.38 -19.35
N CYS A 240 -6.96 -15.14 -20.59
CA CYS A 240 -7.13 -16.15 -21.62
C CYS A 240 -6.23 -15.82 -22.79
N VAL A 241 -5.50 -16.82 -23.28
CA VAL A 241 -4.64 -16.69 -24.46
C VAL A 241 -5.35 -17.30 -25.67
N TYR A 242 -5.32 -16.57 -26.78
CA TYR A 242 -5.95 -16.98 -28.06
C TYR A 242 -4.93 -16.93 -29.21
N GLN A 243 -5.08 -17.82 -30.17
CA GLN A 243 -4.43 -17.74 -31.48
C GLN A 243 -5.43 -18.13 -32.57
N LYS A 244 -5.43 -17.44 -33.71
CA LYS A 244 -6.33 -17.68 -34.82
C LYS A 244 -7.81 -17.90 -34.41
N GLY A 245 -8.30 -17.07 -33.47
CA GLY A 245 -9.67 -17.18 -32.93
C GLY A 245 -9.87 -18.24 -31.85
N LYS A 246 -9.06 -19.28 -31.80
CA LYS A 246 -9.18 -20.37 -30.81
C LYS A 246 -8.54 -19.98 -29.46
N ARG A 247 -9.24 -20.30 -28.36
CA ARG A 247 -8.71 -20.15 -27.00
C ARG A 247 -7.77 -21.31 -26.70
N LEU A 248 -6.51 -20.98 -26.40
CA LEU A 248 -5.46 -21.94 -26.09
C LEU A 248 -5.39 -22.29 -24.61
N LYS A 249 -5.49 -21.27 -23.75
CA LYS A 249 -5.33 -21.44 -22.31
C LYS A 249 -6.13 -20.39 -21.56
N THR A 250 -6.69 -20.80 -20.41
CA THR A 250 -7.30 -19.92 -19.42
C THR A 250 -6.56 -20.11 -18.08
N VAL A 251 -6.21 -19.02 -17.44
CA VAL A 251 -5.53 -19.03 -16.14
C VAL A 251 -6.21 -18.03 -15.21
N LYS A 252 -6.42 -18.46 -13.98
CA LYS A 252 -6.92 -17.61 -12.88
C LYS A 252 -5.75 -17.24 -11.96
N VAL A 253 -5.62 -15.96 -11.67
CA VAL A 253 -4.72 -15.40 -10.65
C VAL A 253 -5.61 -14.99 -9.49
N THR A 254 -5.71 -15.84 -8.48
CA THR A 254 -6.63 -15.70 -7.34
C THR A 254 -6.01 -14.80 -6.25
N LYS A 255 -6.72 -14.60 -5.15
CA LYS A 255 -6.20 -13.85 -4.00
C LYS A 255 -4.90 -14.43 -3.42
N ASN A 256 -4.71 -15.75 -3.55
CA ASN A 256 -3.54 -16.46 -3.00
C ASN A 256 -2.35 -16.50 -3.97
N ASP A 257 -2.57 -16.14 -5.23
CA ASP A 257 -1.51 -16.14 -6.25
C ASP A 257 -0.91 -14.74 -6.39
N LYS A 258 0.42 -14.63 -6.41
CA LYS A 258 1.10 -13.38 -6.78
C LYS A 258 1.25 -13.26 -8.30
N VAL A 259 1.58 -14.37 -8.97
CA VAL A 259 1.91 -14.41 -10.38
C VAL A 259 1.49 -15.75 -11.02
N LYS A 260 1.08 -15.70 -12.29
CA LYS A 260 0.88 -16.87 -13.14
C LYS A 260 1.43 -16.63 -14.54
N THR A 261 1.97 -17.69 -15.13
CA THR A 261 2.61 -17.66 -16.44
C THR A 261 1.97 -18.67 -17.40
N VAL A 262 1.86 -18.27 -18.65
CA VAL A 262 1.45 -19.13 -19.77
C VAL A 262 2.56 -19.15 -20.82
N LYS A 263 3.17 -20.30 -21.01
CA LYS A 263 4.10 -20.54 -22.12
C LYS A 263 3.33 -20.61 -23.43
N LEU A 264 3.74 -19.79 -24.40
CA LEU A 264 3.15 -19.82 -25.74
C LEU A 264 3.71 -20.98 -26.58
N PRO A 265 2.91 -21.56 -27.49
CA PRO A 265 3.42 -22.55 -28.43
C PRO A 265 4.60 -22.02 -29.27
N LYS A 266 5.51 -22.90 -29.68
CA LYS A 266 6.61 -22.60 -30.63
C LYS A 266 6.07 -22.39 -32.05
N LYS A 267 5.16 -21.44 -32.25
CA LYS A 267 4.52 -21.16 -33.54
C LYS A 267 4.50 -19.68 -33.79
N LYS A 268 4.98 -19.25 -34.97
CA LYS A 268 4.94 -17.83 -35.39
C LYS A 268 3.48 -17.36 -35.48
N GLY A 269 3.29 -16.07 -35.23
CA GLY A 269 2.00 -15.40 -35.38
C GLY A 269 1.62 -14.50 -34.21
N ALA A 270 0.40 -13.98 -34.31
CA ALA A 270 -0.18 -13.10 -33.30
C ALA A 270 -0.97 -13.92 -32.29
N TYR A 271 -0.67 -13.69 -31.02
CA TYR A 271 -1.44 -14.19 -29.89
C TYR A 271 -2.17 -13.03 -29.24
N TYR A 272 -3.37 -13.28 -28.76
CA TYR A 272 -4.17 -12.29 -28.06
C TYR A 272 -4.40 -12.73 -26.62
N VAL A 273 -4.27 -11.79 -25.71
CA VAL A 273 -4.49 -12.00 -24.29
C VAL A 273 -5.70 -11.20 -23.86
N LYS A 274 -6.71 -11.86 -23.31
CA LYS A 274 -7.90 -11.25 -22.73
C LYS A 274 -7.79 -11.29 -21.23
N VAL A 275 -7.77 -10.13 -20.58
CA VAL A 275 -7.77 -10.02 -19.11
C VAL A 275 -9.15 -9.58 -18.63
N THR A 276 -9.65 -10.22 -17.58
CA THR A 276 -10.92 -9.88 -16.93
C THR A 276 -10.79 -10.01 -15.41
N LYS A 277 -11.63 -9.32 -14.68
CA LYS A 277 -11.78 -9.56 -13.24
C LYS A 277 -12.35 -10.96 -12.98
N LEU A 278 -12.00 -11.58 -11.85
CA LEU A 278 -12.63 -12.82 -11.39
C LEU A 278 -14.02 -12.57 -10.78
N THR A 279 -14.20 -11.43 -10.11
CA THR A 279 -15.48 -11.06 -9.48
C THR A 279 -15.79 -9.60 -9.73
N SER A 280 -17.04 -9.20 -9.57
CA SER A 280 -17.46 -7.78 -9.65
C SER A 280 -16.75 -6.90 -8.61
N LYS A 281 -16.45 -7.44 -7.43
CA LYS A 281 -15.76 -6.72 -6.33
C LYS A 281 -14.26 -6.57 -6.55
N THR A 282 -13.63 -7.28 -7.53
CA THR A 282 -12.19 -7.13 -7.78
C THR A 282 -11.87 -5.69 -8.18
N THR A 283 -10.93 -5.08 -7.46
CA THR A 283 -10.34 -3.76 -7.74
C THR A 283 -8.85 -3.82 -7.42
N GLY A 284 -8.03 -3.04 -8.12
CA GLY A 284 -6.58 -3.03 -7.94
C GLY A 284 -5.81 -3.05 -9.25
N ALA A 285 -4.53 -3.32 -9.20
CA ALA A 285 -3.63 -3.36 -10.33
C ALA A 285 -3.30 -4.80 -10.77
N TYR A 286 -2.89 -4.94 -12.01
CA TYR A 286 -2.17 -6.10 -12.51
C TYR A 286 -1.06 -5.65 -13.45
N TYR A 287 0.00 -6.41 -13.49
CA TYR A 287 1.12 -6.25 -14.41
C TYR A 287 1.06 -7.40 -15.42
N LEU A 288 1.03 -7.05 -16.70
CA LEU A 288 1.02 -8.04 -17.77
C LEU A 288 2.27 -7.86 -18.61
N GLY A 289 3.08 -8.88 -18.66
CA GLY A 289 4.35 -8.86 -19.37
C GLY A 289 4.57 -10.06 -20.27
N THR A 290 5.61 -9.99 -21.08
CA THR A 290 6.11 -11.09 -21.88
C THR A 290 7.60 -11.24 -21.67
N TYR A 291 8.07 -12.47 -21.59
CA TYR A 291 9.49 -12.77 -21.60
C TYR A 291 9.81 -13.90 -22.59
N THR A 292 11.07 -13.96 -22.96
CA THR A 292 11.60 -14.96 -23.90
C THR A 292 12.61 -15.82 -23.15
N TYR A 293 12.60 -17.13 -23.36
CA TYR A 293 13.47 -18.12 -22.71
C TYR A 293 13.89 -19.25 -23.64
#